data_9386b4940f4ffe6911a928f2e54603b1
#
_entry.id   9386b4940f4ffe6911a928f2e54603b1
#
_cell.length_a   1.000
_cell.length_b   1.000
_cell.length_c   1.000
_cell.angle_alpha   90.00
_cell.angle_beta   90.00
_cell.angle_gamma   90.00
#
_symmetry.space_group_name_H-M   'P 1'
#
loop_
_entity.id
_entity.type
_entity.pdbx_description
1 polymer ?
#
loop_
_entity_poly.entity_id
_entity_poly.type
_entity_poly.pdbx_seq_one_letter_code
_entity_poly.pdbx_strand_id
1 'polypeptide(L)'
;MTLTPYRQVLAVPGISRLLLVATLARVPHTAAGVVLTLHVVTALGLGYGAAGLATAAYTVGAALGGPWRGRVVDRYGVRASLWPSIAVEGAFWLASPWLPYELVLPGAVVAGMFTLPVFSLTRQAIGAVVPEDLRRTAFALDGITVEMSFTAGPLLGVLAVTQLSSTVALVSVGACQVVAGLALVVLNPAVRSESATAAVPTPRRAWFTPRFTSVLLLMAASTLALTGTDVAAVAVLNESGHTALLGVVFAAWGLGSIAGGAVYGAMSRTIGSPVLVVGLALVTIPLGLAQPWWVLGFALVVAGALCAPSVAATVGDVSRLVPEAHRGEAMGWHSTAATMGVAAGAPLTGLAIDHIGPGWGFAAAGVAGLVIALVALVVVRVARPAEVAELTPVA
;
A
#
# COMPACT_ATOMS: atom_id res chain seq x y z
N MET A 1 -6.82 -27.51 0.20
CA MET A 1 -6.64 -26.31 -0.65
C MET A 1 -5.79 -26.70 -1.83
N THR A 2 -6.26 -26.48 -3.05
CA THR A 2 -5.49 -26.78 -4.25
C THR A 2 -4.65 -25.56 -4.63
N LEU A 3 -3.36 -25.75 -4.90
CA LEU A 3 -2.46 -24.69 -5.42
C LEU A 3 -2.69 -24.42 -6.92
N THR A 4 -3.67 -25.09 -7.52
CA THR A 4 -4.00 -25.01 -8.95
C THR A 4 -4.25 -23.56 -9.42
N PRO A 5 -5.06 -22.71 -8.73
CA PRO A 5 -5.29 -21.34 -9.18
C PRO A 5 -4.02 -20.48 -9.22
N TYR A 6 -3.11 -20.68 -8.25
CA TYR A 6 -1.83 -19.96 -8.23
C TYR A 6 -0.92 -20.38 -9.38
N ARG A 7 -0.88 -21.68 -9.70
CA ARG A 7 -0.14 -22.19 -10.86
C ARG A 7 -0.71 -21.63 -12.17
N GLN A 8 -2.03 -21.55 -12.30
CA GLN A 8 -2.69 -20.96 -13.45
C GLN A 8 -2.35 -19.48 -13.61
N VAL A 9 -2.36 -18.69 -12.52
CA VAL A 9 -1.95 -17.26 -12.54
C VAL A 9 -0.50 -17.12 -12.98
N LEU A 10 0.42 -17.93 -12.43
CA LEU A 10 1.84 -17.88 -12.77
C LEU A 10 2.11 -18.36 -14.20
N ALA A 11 1.21 -19.15 -14.78
CA ALA A 11 1.30 -19.60 -16.18
C ALA A 11 0.83 -18.52 -17.18
N VAL A 12 0.13 -17.46 -16.73
CA VAL A 12 -0.26 -16.34 -17.60
C VAL A 12 1.01 -15.64 -18.12
N PRO A 13 1.18 -15.49 -19.45
CA PRO A 13 2.40 -14.92 -20.02
C PRO A 13 2.74 -13.54 -19.44
N GLY A 14 3.97 -13.40 -18.98
CA GLY A 14 4.49 -12.13 -18.42
C GLY A 14 4.20 -11.87 -16.93
N ILE A 15 3.21 -12.52 -16.33
CA ILE A 15 2.82 -12.25 -14.92
C ILE A 15 3.93 -12.61 -13.94
N SER A 16 4.57 -13.78 -14.09
CA SER A 16 5.68 -14.18 -13.21
C SER A 16 6.84 -13.18 -13.25
N ARG A 17 7.21 -12.72 -14.45
CA ARG A 17 8.27 -11.70 -14.63
C ARG A 17 7.85 -10.35 -14.04
N LEU A 18 6.61 -9.95 -14.24
CA LEU A 18 6.06 -8.71 -13.67
C LEU A 18 6.10 -8.74 -12.14
N LEU A 19 5.61 -9.81 -11.51
CA LEU A 19 5.61 -9.95 -10.05
C LEU A 19 7.03 -9.96 -9.48
N LEU A 20 7.97 -10.63 -10.14
CA LEU A 20 9.38 -10.64 -9.74
C LEU A 20 9.98 -9.23 -9.79
N VAL A 21 9.87 -8.54 -10.93
CA VAL A 21 10.40 -7.19 -11.11
C VAL A 21 9.71 -6.21 -10.14
N ALA A 22 8.39 -6.33 -9.96
CA ALA A 22 7.65 -5.51 -9.01
C ALA A 22 8.11 -5.72 -7.57
N THR A 23 8.33 -6.98 -7.15
CA THR A 23 8.83 -7.29 -5.80
C THR A 23 10.21 -6.69 -5.59
N LEU A 24 11.13 -6.87 -6.54
CA LEU A 24 12.47 -6.27 -6.47
C LEU A 24 12.44 -4.74 -6.46
N ALA A 25 11.50 -4.11 -7.17
CA ALA A 25 11.33 -2.66 -7.18
C ALA A 25 10.74 -2.12 -5.87
N ARG A 26 9.88 -2.90 -5.20
CA ARG A 26 9.23 -2.52 -3.93
C ARG A 26 10.18 -2.54 -2.75
N VAL A 27 11.17 -3.43 -2.73
CA VAL A 27 12.14 -3.54 -1.62
C VAL A 27 12.87 -2.22 -1.36
N PRO A 28 13.56 -1.58 -2.32
CA PRO A 28 14.19 -0.29 -2.09
C PRO A 28 13.18 0.83 -1.79
N HIS A 29 11.98 0.77 -2.39
CA HIS A 29 10.91 1.72 -2.10
C HIS A 29 10.46 1.67 -0.62
N THR A 30 10.28 0.48 -0.06
CA THR A 30 9.88 0.31 1.34
C THR A 30 11.04 0.56 2.32
N ALA A 31 12.29 0.37 1.90
CA ALA A 31 13.48 0.72 2.68
C ALA A 31 13.71 2.24 2.78
N ALA A 32 13.32 3.00 1.76
CA ALA A 32 13.68 4.40 1.57
C ALA A 32 13.36 5.29 2.78
N GLY A 33 12.17 5.16 3.36
CA GLY A 33 11.76 5.96 4.52
C GLY A 33 12.62 5.74 5.76
N VAL A 34 12.95 4.49 6.07
CA VAL A 34 13.79 4.13 7.22
C VAL A 34 15.24 4.59 6.99
N VAL A 35 15.77 4.39 5.78
CA VAL A 35 17.13 4.81 5.45
C VAL A 35 17.26 6.33 5.50
N LEU A 36 16.28 7.09 4.99
CA LEU A 36 16.27 8.55 5.07
C LEU A 36 16.19 9.02 6.54
N THR A 37 15.32 8.40 7.34
CA THR A 37 15.20 8.69 8.77
C THR A 37 16.55 8.52 9.48
N LEU A 38 17.20 7.37 9.27
CA LEU A 38 18.49 7.09 9.90
C LEU A 38 19.58 8.04 9.40
N HIS A 39 19.58 8.40 8.12
CA HIS A 39 20.53 9.37 7.58
C HIS A 39 20.38 10.76 8.21
N VAL A 40 19.15 11.27 8.32
CA VAL A 40 18.88 12.57 8.96
C VAL A 40 19.34 12.58 10.42
N VAL A 41 19.12 11.48 11.15
CA VAL A 41 19.50 11.39 12.56
C VAL A 41 21.00 11.18 12.72
N THR A 42 21.62 10.26 11.96
CA THR A 42 23.00 9.83 12.22
C THR A 42 24.05 10.63 11.45
N ALA A 43 23.76 11.07 10.21
CA ALA A 43 24.72 11.80 9.39
C ALA A 43 24.51 13.32 9.46
N LEU A 44 23.25 13.80 9.49
CA LEU A 44 22.97 15.24 9.62
C LEU A 44 22.91 15.70 11.08
N GLY A 45 22.88 14.78 12.06
CA GLY A 45 22.86 15.10 13.49
C GLY A 45 21.56 15.77 13.95
N LEU A 46 20.46 15.64 13.19
CA LEU A 46 19.17 16.23 13.49
C LEU A 46 18.29 15.28 14.30
N GLY A 47 17.27 15.82 14.95
CA GLY A 47 16.32 15.01 15.75
C GLY A 47 15.34 14.19 14.90
N TYR A 48 14.68 13.21 15.53
CA TYR A 48 13.65 12.38 14.89
C TYR A 48 12.48 13.18 14.33
N GLY A 49 12.18 14.37 14.88
CA GLY A 49 11.17 15.28 14.32
C GLY A 49 11.53 15.76 12.92
N ALA A 50 12.78 16.14 12.68
CA ALA A 50 13.27 16.52 11.35
C ALA A 50 13.26 15.31 10.40
N ALA A 51 13.66 14.13 10.85
CA ALA A 51 13.57 12.90 10.06
C ALA A 51 12.13 12.56 9.68
N GLY A 52 11.18 12.69 10.61
CA GLY A 52 9.76 12.53 10.37
C GLY A 52 9.20 13.51 9.35
N LEU A 53 9.63 14.80 9.39
CA LEU A 53 9.23 15.78 8.39
C LEU A 53 9.75 15.42 6.99
N ALA A 54 10.97 14.92 6.86
CA ALA A 54 11.53 14.52 5.56
C ALA A 54 10.74 13.34 4.94
N THR A 55 10.42 12.32 5.74
CA THR A 55 9.61 11.18 5.28
C THR A 55 8.16 11.58 5.02
N ALA A 56 7.58 12.46 5.83
CA ALA A 56 6.25 13.02 5.58
C ALA A 56 6.20 13.83 4.28
N ALA A 57 7.22 14.64 4.00
CA ALA A 57 7.33 15.40 2.75
C ALA A 57 7.31 14.48 1.52
N TYR A 58 8.11 13.40 1.53
CA TYR A 58 8.07 12.38 0.48
C TYR A 58 6.68 11.75 0.33
N THR A 59 6.06 11.39 1.45
CA THR A 59 4.73 10.76 1.49
C THR A 59 3.64 11.67 0.93
N VAL A 60 3.67 12.96 1.27
CA VAL A 60 2.75 13.98 0.71
C VAL A 60 2.95 14.09 -0.81
N GLY A 61 4.20 14.16 -1.27
CA GLY A 61 4.51 14.13 -2.68
C GLY A 61 3.94 12.91 -3.39
N ALA A 62 4.13 11.71 -2.82
CA ALA A 62 3.63 10.45 -3.37
C ALA A 62 2.09 10.43 -3.46
N ALA A 63 1.40 10.95 -2.46
CA ALA A 63 -0.06 11.07 -2.44
C ALA A 63 -0.58 12.01 -3.53
N LEU A 64 0.05 13.17 -3.72
CA LEU A 64 -0.31 14.14 -4.76
C LEU A 64 0.00 13.62 -6.16
N GLY A 65 1.14 12.95 -6.34
CA GLY A 65 1.59 12.43 -7.63
C GLY A 65 0.81 11.20 -8.11
N GLY A 66 0.24 10.40 -7.22
CA GLY A 66 -0.41 9.12 -7.54
C GLY A 66 -1.45 9.21 -8.65
N PRO A 67 -2.53 10.01 -8.51
CA PRO A 67 -3.58 10.12 -9.52
C PRO A 67 -3.09 10.75 -10.83
N TRP A 68 -2.17 11.72 -10.74
CA TRP A 68 -1.59 12.36 -11.92
C TRP A 68 -0.76 11.38 -12.75
N ARG A 69 0.14 10.62 -12.13
CA ARG A 69 0.95 9.60 -12.80
C ARG A 69 0.10 8.49 -13.39
N GLY A 70 -0.94 8.06 -12.66
CA GLY A 70 -1.91 7.10 -13.17
C GLY A 70 -2.58 7.59 -14.45
N ARG A 71 -2.96 8.87 -14.49
CA ARG A 71 -3.52 9.50 -15.69
C ARG A 71 -2.51 9.59 -16.84
N VAL A 72 -1.22 9.84 -16.53
CA VAL A 72 -0.15 9.80 -17.55
C VAL A 72 -0.02 8.40 -18.14
N VAL A 73 -0.06 7.35 -17.31
CA VAL A 73 -0.07 5.95 -17.78
C VAL A 73 -1.28 5.69 -18.68
N ASP A 74 -2.45 6.17 -18.27
CA ASP A 74 -3.69 5.98 -19.05
C ASP A 74 -3.66 6.71 -20.41
N ARG A 75 -3.04 7.87 -20.51
CA ARG A 75 -3.04 8.67 -21.74
C ARG A 75 -1.85 8.39 -22.67
N TYR A 76 -0.68 8.22 -22.08
CA TYR A 76 0.60 8.21 -22.82
C TYR A 76 1.35 6.89 -22.67
N GLY A 77 0.80 5.94 -21.90
CA GLY A 77 1.40 4.63 -21.66
C GLY A 77 2.43 4.60 -20.53
N VAL A 78 2.87 3.40 -20.21
CA VAL A 78 3.72 3.09 -19.06
C VAL A 78 5.06 3.84 -19.12
N ARG A 79 5.73 3.82 -20.28
CA ARG A 79 7.05 4.44 -20.45
C ARG A 79 7.04 5.94 -20.22
N ALA A 80 5.97 6.64 -20.62
CA ALA A 80 5.84 8.08 -20.42
C ALA A 80 5.78 8.46 -18.92
N SER A 81 5.26 7.60 -18.07
CA SER A 81 5.26 7.80 -16.61
C SER A 81 6.60 7.37 -15.97
N LEU A 82 7.23 6.30 -16.47
CA LEU A 82 8.44 5.74 -15.87
C LEU A 82 9.68 6.62 -16.08
N TRP A 83 9.91 7.17 -17.27
CA TRP A 83 11.11 7.96 -17.54
C TRP A 83 11.28 9.16 -16.62
N PRO A 84 10.27 10.04 -16.42
CA PRO A 84 10.37 11.13 -15.44
C PRO A 84 10.56 10.63 -14.01
N SER A 85 9.89 9.51 -13.64
CA SER A 85 10.03 8.91 -12.31
C SER A 85 11.46 8.44 -12.06
N ILE A 86 12.07 7.72 -13.00
CA ILE A 86 13.46 7.26 -12.90
C ILE A 86 14.42 8.45 -12.75
N ALA A 87 14.23 9.48 -13.57
CA ALA A 87 15.12 10.65 -13.58
C ALA A 87 15.01 11.44 -12.26
N VAL A 88 13.80 11.79 -11.84
CA VAL A 88 13.59 12.70 -10.71
C VAL A 88 13.79 11.99 -9.38
N GLU A 89 13.13 10.83 -9.19
CA GLU A 89 13.25 10.06 -7.95
C GLU A 89 14.67 9.50 -7.80
N GLY A 90 15.24 8.96 -8.88
CA GLY A 90 16.62 8.46 -8.88
C GLY A 90 17.64 9.56 -8.57
N ALA A 91 17.52 10.74 -9.17
CA ALA A 91 18.39 11.88 -8.89
C ALA A 91 18.30 12.31 -7.41
N PHE A 92 17.09 12.35 -6.84
CA PHE A 92 16.92 12.68 -5.43
C PHE A 92 17.62 11.69 -4.52
N TRP A 93 17.34 10.38 -4.66
CA TRP A 93 17.94 9.37 -3.79
C TRP A 93 19.45 9.28 -3.94
N LEU A 94 19.99 9.45 -5.16
CA LEU A 94 21.42 9.45 -5.41
C LEU A 94 22.10 10.70 -4.86
N ALA A 95 21.45 11.87 -4.89
CA ALA A 95 22.02 13.13 -4.41
C ALA A 95 21.77 13.36 -2.91
N SER A 96 20.73 12.78 -2.33
CA SER A 96 20.26 13.05 -0.96
C SER A 96 21.32 12.95 0.14
N PRO A 97 22.35 12.04 0.07
CA PRO A 97 23.39 12.00 1.09
C PRO A 97 24.21 13.28 1.24
N TRP A 98 24.28 14.09 0.21
CA TRP A 98 25.10 15.32 0.18
C TRP A 98 24.25 16.59 0.19
N LEU A 99 22.92 16.48 0.25
CA LEU A 99 22.04 17.64 0.32
C LEU A 99 21.95 18.18 1.76
N PRO A 100 22.01 19.51 1.94
CA PRO A 100 21.63 20.10 3.21
C PRO A 100 20.13 19.86 3.48
N TYR A 101 19.76 19.80 4.76
CA TYR A 101 18.41 19.41 5.17
C TYR A 101 17.30 20.30 4.54
N GLU A 102 17.59 21.59 4.37
CA GLU A 102 16.68 22.56 3.74
C GLU A 102 16.32 22.18 2.30
N LEU A 103 17.21 21.49 1.58
CA LEU A 103 16.96 20.97 0.23
C LEU A 103 16.39 19.55 0.25
N VAL A 104 16.62 18.78 1.31
CA VAL A 104 16.02 17.45 1.46
C VAL A 104 14.49 17.53 1.50
N LEU A 105 13.90 18.50 2.21
CA LEU A 105 12.45 18.63 2.32
C LEU A 105 11.74 18.87 0.99
N PRO A 106 12.02 19.94 0.23
CA PRO A 106 11.39 20.16 -1.07
C PRO A 106 11.79 19.08 -2.08
N GLY A 107 13.02 18.58 -2.02
CA GLY A 107 13.46 17.46 -2.85
C GLY A 107 12.65 16.20 -2.61
N ALA A 108 12.36 15.88 -1.35
CA ALA A 108 11.53 14.74 -0.97
C ALA A 108 10.09 14.87 -1.48
N VAL A 109 9.47 16.07 -1.41
CA VAL A 109 8.13 16.30 -2.01
C VAL A 109 8.16 16.01 -3.51
N VAL A 110 9.13 16.57 -4.22
CA VAL A 110 9.26 16.41 -5.68
C VAL A 110 9.53 14.94 -6.01
N ALA A 111 10.49 14.29 -5.33
CA ALA A 111 10.79 12.87 -5.53
C ALA A 111 9.56 11.98 -5.26
N GLY A 112 8.81 12.26 -4.20
CA GLY A 112 7.55 11.60 -3.90
C GLY A 112 6.53 11.76 -5.03
N MET A 113 6.35 12.97 -5.58
CA MET A 113 5.46 13.19 -6.73
C MET A 113 5.83 12.34 -7.94
N PHE A 114 7.10 12.05 -8.12
CA PHE A 114 7.63 11.23 -9.21
C PHE A 114 8.01 9.82 -8.80
N THR A 115 7.63 9.34 -7.60
CA THR A 115 7.96 7.99 -7.17
C THR A 115 7.48 6.93 -8.17
N LEU A 116 8.25 5.86 -8.37
CA LEU A 116 7.91 4.79 -9.30
C LEU A 116 6.52 4.20 -8.98
N PRO A 117 5.57 4.18 -9.92
CA PRO A 117 4.20 3.74 -9.67
C PRO A 117 4.07 2.21 -9.61
N VAL A 118 5.00 1.51 -8.95
CA VAL A 118 5.12 0.04 -9.00
C VAL A 118 3.86 -0.66 -8.53
N PHE A 119 3.26 -0.20 -7.42
CA PHE A 119 2.05 -0.81 -6.86
C PHE A 119 0.85 -0.67 -7.80
N SER A 120 0.59 0.54 -8.30
CA SER A 120 -0.54 0.79 -9.20
C SER A 120 -0.34 0.14 -10.56
N LEU A 121 0.88 0.17 -11.10
CA LEU A 121 1.24 -0.42 -12.39
C LEU A 121 1.05 -1.94 -12.38
N THR A 122 1.54 -2.62 -11.34
CA THR A 122 1.38 -4.07 -11.20
C THR A 122 -0.09 -4.47 -11.15
N ARG A 123 -0.90 -3.73 -10.37
CA ARG A 123 -2.34 -4.00 -10.22
C ARG A 123 -3.12 -3.73 -11.52
N GLN A 124 -2.75 -2.68 -12.27
CA GLN A 124 -3.31 -2.41 -13.58
C GLN A 124 -2.99 -3.54 -14.56
N ALA A 125 -1.73 -3.96 -14.63
CA ALA A 125 -1.29 -5.03 -15.53
C ALA A 125 -1.98 -6.37 -15.20
N ILE A 126 -2.11 -6.72 -13.91
CA ILE A 126 -2.89 -7.89 -13.48
C ILE A 126 -4.34 -7.77 -13.97
N GLY A 127 -4.98 -6.62 -13.76
CA GLY A 127 -6.35 -6.38 -14.19
C GLY A 127 -6.56 -6.40 -15.71
N ALA A 128 -5.51 -6.11 -16.50
CA ALA A 128 -5.58 -6.10 -17.97
C ALA A 128 -5.32 -7.49 -18.59
N VAL A 129 -4.37 -8.25 -18.02
CA VAL A 129 -3.85 -9.48 -18.67
C VAL A 129 -4.44 -10.75 -18.05
N VAL A 130 -4.77 -10.74 -16.74
CA VAL A 130 -5.28 -11.93 -16.06
C VAL A 130 -6.78 -12.12 -16.30
N PRO A 131 -7.24 -13.33 -16.69
CA PRO A 131 -8.65 -13.67 -16.81
C PRO A 131 -9.44 -13.34 -15.53
N GLU A 132 -10.72 -12.97 -15.68
CA GLU A 132 -11.53 -12.42 -14.59
C GLU A 132 -11.68 -13.40 -13.40
N ASP A 133 -11.84 -14.68 -13.69
CA ASP A 133 -11.94 -15.76 -12.71
C ASP A 133 -10.66 -15.97 -11.88
N LEU A 134 -9.49 -15.62 -12.43
CA LEU A 134 -8.18 -15.71 -11.77
C LEU A 134 -7.70 -14.40 -11.13
N ARG A 135 -8.35 -13.25 -11.42
CA ARG A 135 -7.90 -11.92 -10.93
C ARG A 135 -7.80 -11.86 -9.41
N ARG A 136 -8.75 -12.46 -8.69
CA ARG A 136 -8.71 -12.49 -7.22
C ARG A 136 -7.45 -13.19 -6.71
N THR A 137 -7.13 -14.36 -7.27
CA THR A 137 -5.92 -15.13 -6.93
C THR A 137 -4.66 -14.34 -7.27
N ALA A 138 -4.65 -13.62 -8.41
CA ALA A 138 -3.54 -12.80 -8.83
C ALA A 138 -3.32 -11.58 -7.91
N PHE A 139 -4.39 -10.90 -7.47
CA PHE A 139 -4.30 -9.80 -6.50
C PHE A 139 -3.91 -10.29 -5.10
N ALA A 140 -4.34 -11.49 -4.70
CA ALA A 140 -3.89 -12.11 -3.46
C ALA A 140 -2.39 -12.44 -3.51
N LEU A 141 -1.91 -12.96 -4.65
CA LEU A 141 -0.48 -13.22 -4.87
C LEU A 141 0.34 -11.92 -4.88
N ASP A 142 -0.16 -10.86 -5.52
CA ASP A 142 0.44 -9.52 -5.45
C ASP A 142 0.51 -9.02 -4.00
N GLY A 143 -0.55 -9.18 -3.22
CA GLY A 143 -0.58 -8.84 -1.79
C GLY A 143 0.50 -9.57 -0.99
N ILE A 144 0.72 -10.86 -1.22
CA ILE A 144 1.79 -11.63 -0.59
C ILE A 144 3.17 -11.04 -0.92
N THR A 145 3.42 -10.69 -2.20
CA THR A 145 4.70 -10.08 -2.61
C THR A 145 4.89 -8.68 -2.03
N VAL A 146 3.80 -7.94 -1.81
CA VAL A 146 3.82 -6.66 -1.10
C VAL A 146 4.25 -6.84 0.35
N GLU A 147 3.64 -7.77 1.09
CA GLU A 147 4.02 -8.08 2.48
C GLU A 147 5.49 -8.47 2.60
N MET A 148 5.98 -9.33 1.69
CA MET A 148 7.40 -9.69 1.64
C MET A 148 8.29 -8.45 1.47
N SER A 149 7.88 -7.51 0.63
CA SER A 149 8.65 -6.29 0.37
C SER A 149 8.65 -5.34 1.58
N PHE A 150 7.51 -5.20 2.26
CA PHE A 150 7.40 -4.39 3.48
C PHE A 150 8.19 -4.98 4.67
N THR A 151 8.36 -6.31 4.69
CA THR A 151 9.21 -6.98 5.68
C THR A 151 10.69 -6.86 5.33
N ALA A 152 11.05 -7.17 4.09
CA ALA A 152 12.45 -7.22 3.65
C ALA A 152 13.08 -5.83 3.49
N GLY A 153 12.32 -4.84 3.01
CA GLY A 153 12.87 -3.52 2.70
C GLY A 153 13.44 -2.80 3.91
N PRO A 154 12.65 -2.54 4.98
CA PRO A 154 13.16 -1.91 6.18
C PRO A 154 14.31 -2.68 6.83
N LEU A 155 14.23 -4.03 6.87
CA LEU A 155 15.30 -4.87 7.40
C LEU A 155 16.62 -4.67 6.64
N LEU A 156 16.59 -4.76 5.31
CA LEU A 156 17.77 -4.56 4.48
C LEU A 156 18.26 -3.12 4.54
N GLY A 157 17.35 -2.14 4.65
CA GLY A 157 17.70 -0.73 4.84
C GLY A 157 18.47 -0.48 6.13
N VAL A 158 17.97 -1.00 7.26
CA VAL A 158 18.67 -0.90 8.56
C VAL A 158 20.01 -1.61 8.50
N LEU A 159 20.08 -2.83 7.96
CA LEU A 159 21.34 -3.56 7.79
C LEU A 159 22.35 -2.77 6.95
N ALA A 160 21.93 -2.18 5.84
CA ALA A 160 22.79 -1.36 5.00
C ALA A 160 23.34 -0.14 5.75
N VAL A 161 22.50 0.56 6.53
CA VAL A 161 22.95 1.71 7.34
C VAL A 161 23.92 1.28 8.44
N THR A 162 23.63 0.19 9.16
CA THR A 162 24.41 -0.24 10.33
C THR A 162 25.72 -0.93 9.97
N GLN A 163 25.75 -1.67 8.86
CA GLN A 163 26.94 -2.44 8.44
C GLN A 163 27.85 -1.66 7.47
N LEU A 164 27.29 -0.68 6.74
CA LEU A 164 28.03 0.10 5.76
C LEU A 164 28.05 1.59 6.17
N SER A 165 27.04 2.34 5.74
CA SER A 165 26.77 3.72 6.17
C SER A 165 25.41 4.18 5.64
N SER A 166 24.87 5.25 6.22
CA SER A 166 23.62 5.85 5.73
C SER A 166 23.77 6.41 4.30
N THR A 167 24.95 6.93 3.95
CA THR A 167 25.29 7.39 2.60
C THR A 167 25.22 6.24 1.58
N VAL A 168 25.90 5.13 1.87
CA VAL A 168 25.90 3.94 0.98
C VAL A 168 24.47 3.37 0.87
N ALA A 169 23.73 3.34 1.97
CA ALA A 169 22.36 2.86 1.98
C ALA A 169 21.43 3.72 1.09
N LEU A 170 21.51 5.06 1.15
CA LEU A 170 20.72 5.97 0.30
C LEU A 170 21.09 5.84 -1.17
N VAL A 171 22.39 5.79 -1.49
CA VAL A 171 22.86 5.57 -2.86
C VAL A 171 22.38 4.22 -3.40
N SER A 172 22.42 3.18 -2.56
CA SER A 172 21.92 1.85 -2.93
C SER A 172 20.41 1.86 -3.20
N VAL A 173 19.62 2.56 -2.39
CA VAL A 173 18.18 2.78 -2.63
C VAL A 173 17.99 3.44 -3.98
N GLY A 174 18.69 4.54 -4.26
CA GLY A 174 18.60 5.26 -5.54
C GLY A 174 19.00 4.40 -6.73
N ALA A 175 20.13 3.70 -6.65
CA ALA A 175 20.60 2.82 -7.71
C ALA A 175 19.60 1.66 -7.98
N CYS A 176 19.10 1.01 -6.93
CA CYS A 176 18.09 -0.04 -7.06
C CYS A 176 16.78 0.49 -7.65
N GLN A 177 16.33 1.69 -7.28
CA GLN A 177 15.15 2.34 -7.86
C GLN A 177 15.34 2.61 -9.37
N VAL A 178 16.50 3.13 -9.77
CA VAL A 178 16.82 3.36 -11.18
C VAL A 178 16.83 2.04 -11.96
N VAL A 179 17.52 1.01 -11.45
CA VAL A 179 17.58 -0.31 -12.10
C VAL A 179 16.17 -0.93 -12.20
N ALA A 180 15.39 -0.86 -11.14
CA ALA A 180 14.01 -1.36 -11.14
C ALA A 180 13.11 -0.61 -12.12
N GLY A 181 13.25 0.72 -12.19
CA GLY A 181 12.54 1.55 -13.17
C GLY A 181 12.91 1.18 -14.60
N LEU A 182 14.19 1.02 -14.89
CA LEU A 182 14.68 0.57 -16.21
C LEU A 182 14.16 -0.83 -16.55
N ALA A 183 14.15 -1.77 -15.60
CA ALA A 183 13.58 -3.10 -15.79
C ALA A 183 12.09 -3.03 -16.15
N LEU A 184 11.32 -2.13 -15.49
CA LEU A 184 9.91 -1.88 -15.83
C LEU A 184 9.73 -1.24 -17.21
N VAL A 185 10.64 -0.34 -17.63
CA VAL A 185 10.63 0.25 -18.99
C VAL A 185 10.87 -0.83 -20.06
N VAL A 186 11.80 -1.75 -19.80
CA VAL A 186 12.10 -2.88 -20.71
C VAL A 186 10.92 -3.85 -20.74
N LEU A 187 10.40 -4.22 -19.56
CA LEU A 187 9.26 -5.13 -19.43
C LEU A 187 8.01 -4.56 -20.10
N ASN A 188 7.80 -3.25 -20.02
CA ASN A 188 6.67 -2.51 -20.59
C ASN A 188 5.34 -3.27 -20.45
N PRO A 189 4.88 -3.56 -19.23
CA PRO A 189 3.73 -4.43 -19.02
C PRO A 189 2.48 -3.85 -19.68
N ALA A 190 1.68 -4.72 -20.28
CA ALA A 190 0.38 -4.33 -20.82
C ALA A 190 -0.56 -3.93 -19.68
N VAL A 191 -1.01 -2.68 -19.68
CA VAL A 191 -1.94 -2.12 -18.67
C VAL A 191 -3.36 -1.98 -19.21
N ARG A 192 -3.55 -2.31 -20.48
CA ARG A 192 -4.84 -2.32 -21.17
C ARG A 192 -4.96 -3.56 -22.05
N SER A 193 -6.18 -4.07 -22.19
CA SER A 193 -6.51 -5.05 -23.20
C SER A 193 -6.61 -4.40 -24.60
N GLU A 194 -6.47 -5.19 -25.65
CA GLU A 194 -6.60 -4.70 -27.03
C GLU A 194 -8.00 -4.08 -27.27
N SER A 195 -9.04 -4.66 -26.68
CA SER A 195 -10.42 -4.15 -26.77
C SER A 195 -10.62 -2.79 -26.09
N ALA A 196 -9.88 -2.50 -25.02
CA ALA A 196 -9.98 -1.22 -24.31
C ALA A 196 -9.25 -0.07 -25.01
N THR A 197 -8.30 -0.37 -25.89
CA THR A 197 -7.59 0.64 -26.67
C THR A 197 -8.50 1.34 -27.69
N ALA A 198 -9.57 0.66 -28.13
CA ALA A 198 -10.56 1.19 -29.09
C ALA A 198 -11.75 1.90 -28.39
N ALA A 199 -11.82 1.91 -27.05
CA ALA A 199 -12.96 2.47 -26.33
C ALA A 199 -12.91 4.01 -26.27
N VAL A 200 -14.08 4.65 -26.46
CA VAL A 200 -14.23 6.09 -26.32
C VAL A 200 -13.97 6.52 -24.86
N PRO A 201 -13.16 7.56 -24.61
CA PRO A 201 -12.90 8.04 -23.26
C PRO A 201 -14.18 8.48 -22.56
N THR A 202 -14.51 7.85 -21.44
CA THR A 202 -15.67 8.23 -20.63
C THR A 202 -15.30 9.41 -19.72
N PRO A 203 -16.23 10.36 -19.47
CA PRO A 203 -15.96 11.48 -18.57
C PRO A 203 -15.72 10.96 -17.13
N ARG A 204 -14.84 11.64 -16.39
CA ARG A 204 -14.49 11.25 -15.00
C ARG A 204 -15.72 11.06 -14.10
N ARG A 205 -16.76 11.88 -14.29
CA ARG A 205 -18.02 11.79 -13.52
C ARG A 205 -18.72 10.43 -13.66
N ALA A 206 -18.50 9.73 -14.75
CA ALA A 206 -19.15 8.43 -14.99
C ALA A 206 -18.55 7.28 -14.15
N TRP A 207 -17.28 7.36 -13.75
CA TRP A 207 -16.62 6.31 -12.98
C TRP A 207 -16.21 6.76 -11.55
N PHE A 208 -16.05 8.08 -11.31
CA PHE A 208 -15.78 8.60 -9.96
C PHE A 208 -17.10 8.69 -9.18
N THR A 209 -17.64 7.53 -8.86
CA THR A 209 -18.95 7.36 -8.24
C THR A 209 -18.82 7.24 -6.71
N PRO A 210 -19.92 7.38 -5.94
CA PRO A 210 -19.95 7.09 -4.52
C PRO A 210 -19.48 5.67 -4.18
N ARG A 211 -19.68 4.69 -5.04
CA ARG A 211 -19.17 3.33 -4.88
C ARG A 211 -17.65 3.30 -4.96
N PHE A 212 -17.06 4.02 -5.92
CA PHE A 212 -15.61 4.14 -6.02
C PHE A 212 -15.02 4.88 -4.80
N THR A 213 -15.65 5.99 -4.38
CA THR A 213 -15.24 6.71 -3.16
C THR A 213 -15.29 5.81 -1.91
N SER A 214 -16.31 4.96 -1.79
CA SER A 214 -16.41 3.97 -0.72
C SER A 214 -15.20 3.01 -0.72
N VAL A 215 -14.75 2.54 -1.88
CA VAL A 215 -13.56 1.68 -1.98
C VAL A 215 -12.30 2.41 -1.54
N LEU A 216 -12.15 3.71 -1.86
CA LEU A 216 -11.04 4.54 -1.39
C LEU A 216 -11.06 4.68 0.14
N LEU A 217 -12.23 4.93 0.74
CA LEU A 217 -12.39 4.99 2.20
C LEU A 217 -12.07 3.65 2.87
N LEU A 218 -12.51 2.52 2.29
CA LEU A 218 -12.18 1.20 2.79
C LEU A 218 -10.67 0.93 2.74
N MET A 219 -9.98 1.36 1.69
CA MET A 219 -8.53 1.24 1.60
C MET A 219 -7.83 2.11 2.66
N ALA A 220 -8.26 3.35 2.85
CA ALA A 220 -7.73 4.23 3.90
C ALA A 220 -7.97 3.64 5.30
N ALA A 221 -9.18 3.08 5.56
CA ALA A 221 -9.51 2.40 6.81
C ALA A 221 -8.59 1.20 7.08
N SER A 222 -8.34 0.37 6.05
CA SER A 222 -7.44 -0.77 6.17
C SER A 222 -6.03 -0.34 6.55
N THR A 223 -5.44 0.59 5.81
CA THR A 223 -4.05 1.01 6.05
C THR A 223 -3.89 1.81 7.34
N LEU A 224 -4.91 2.56 7.77
CA LEU A 224 -4.94 3.19 9.07
C LEU A 224 -4.90 2.15 10.21
N ALA A 225 -5.76 1.13 10.13
CA ALA A 225 -5.80 0.06 11.12
C ALA A 225 -4.48 -0.72 11.16
N LEU A 226 -3.87 -1.02 10.00
CA LEU A 226 -2.59 -1.72 9.90
C LEU A 226 -1.47 -0.91 10.56
N THR A 227 -1.30 0.36 10.15
CA THR A 227 -0.24 1.23 10.71
C THR A 227 -0.44 1.47 12.20
N GLY A 228 -1.69 1.64 12.64
CA GLY A 228 -1.97 1.78 14.07
C GLY A 228 -1.64 0.50 14.84
N THR A 229 -1.88 -0.67 14.26
CA THR A 229 -1.48 -1.97 14.85
C THR A 229 0.03 -2.08 14.99
N ASP A 230 0.82 -1.63 13.97
CA ASP A 230 2.28 -1.59 14.05
C ASP A 230 2.76 -0.75 15.24
N VAL A 231 2.24 0.48 15.35
CA VAL A 231 2.64 1.43 16.42
C VAL A 231 2.25 0.89 17.80
N ALA A 232 1.03 0.36 17.94
CA ALA A 232 0.55 -0.18 19.22
C ALA A 232 1.32 -1.44 19.64
N ALA A 233 1.67 -2.33 18.71
CA ALA A 233 2.46 -3.52 19.00
C ALA A 233 3.86 -3.15 19.50
N VAL A 234 4.50 -2.15 18.88
CA VAL A 234 5.80 -1.62 19.35
C VAL A 234 5.67 -1.08 20.77
N ALA A 235 4.65 -0.28 21.05
CA ALA A 235 4.45 0.34 22.35
C ALA A 235 4.22 -0.70 23.47
N VAL A 236 3.33 -1.70 23.23
CA VAL A 236 3.01 -2.76 24.19
C VAL A 236 4.24 -3.63 24.49
N LEU A 237 5.01 -4.03 23.47
CA LEU A 237 6.20 -4.84 23.66
C LEU A 237 7.35 -4.07 24.32
N ASN A 238 7.45 -2.76 24.07
CA ASN A 238 8.42 -1.91 24.74
C ASN A 238 8.09 -1.74 26.22
N GLU A 239 6.85 -1.42 26.57
CA GLU A 239 6.40 -1.26 27.96
C GLU A 239 6.55 -2.55 28.78
N SER A 240 6.24 -3.71 28.16
CA SER A 240 6.38 -5.01 28.80
C SER A 240 7.81 -5.54 28.89
N GLY A 241 8.83 -4.80 28.42
CA GLY A 241 10.23 -5.21 28.41
C GLY A 241 10.59 -6.28 27.37
N HIS A 242 9.72 -6.53 26.39
CA HIS A 242 9.86 -7.57 25.37
C HIS A 242 10.23 -7.00 23.98
N THR A 243 10.87 -5.84 23.91
CA THR A 243 11.26 -5.15 22.65
C THR A 243 12.07 -6.05 21.71
N ALA A 244 12.91 -6.94 22.27
CA ALA A 244 13.71 -7.90 21.48
C ALA A 244 12.83 -8.89 20.66
N LEU A 245 11.56 -9.08 21.04
CA LEU A 245 10.62 -10.00 20.38
C LEU A 245 9.80 -9.34 19.27
N LEU A 246 9.96 -8.03 19.02
CA LEU A 246 9.27 -7.31 17.94
C LEU A 246 9.38 -8.04 16.59
N GLY A 247 10.58 -8.48 16.23
CA GLY A 247 10.80 -9.22 15.00
C GLY A 247 9.99 -10.51 14.91
N VAL A 248 9.88 -11.26 16.01
CA VAL A 248 9.09 -12.50 16.07
C VAL A 248 7.60 -12.21 15.92
N VAL A 249 7.10 -11.19 16.62
CA VAL A 249 5.69 -10.80 16.62
C VAL A 249 5.26 -10.28 15.24
N PHE A 250 6.08 -9.44 14.60
CA PHE A 250 5.82 -8.97 13.22
C PHE A 250 5.95 -10.08 12.19
N ALA A 251 6.89 -11.03 12.37
CA ALA A 251 6.97 -12.20 11.51
C ALA A 251 5.72 -13.07 11.63
N ALA A 252 5.20 -13.28 12.85
CA ALA A 252 3.95 -14.00 13.08
C ALA A 252 2.75 -13.30 12.39
N TRP A 253 2.65 -11.97 12.51
CA TRP A 253 1.64 -11.19 11.80
C TRP A 253 1.76 -11.32 10.28
N GLY A 254 2.97 -11.16 9.73
CA GLY A 254 3.24 -11.35 8.29
C GLY A 254 2.88 -12.75 7.80
N LEU A 255 3.18 -13.80 8.57
CA LEU A 255 2.76 -15.16 8.26
C LEU A 255 1.23 -15.29 8.24
N GLY A 256 0.53 -14.65 9.18
CA GLY A 256 -0.93 -14.54 9.17
C GLY A 256 -1.44 -13.91 7.89
N SER A 257 -0.85 -12.77 7.47
CA SER A 257 -1.23 -12.04 6.26
C SER A 257 -1.00 -12.87 4.98
N ILE A 258 0.13 -13.54 4.88
CA ILE A 258 0.44 -14.46 3.77
C ILE A 258 -0.57 -15.61 3.72
N ALA A 259 -0.83 -16.26 4.87
CA ALA A 259 -1.78 -17.36 4.96
C ALA A 259 -3.21 -16.92 4.60
N GLY A 260 -3.66 -15.78 5.15
CA GLY A 260 -4.97 -15.20 4.85
C GLY A 260 -5.12 -14.82 3.38
N GLY A 261 -4.09 -14.20 2.79
CA GLY A 261 -4.03 -13.88 1.37
C GLY A 261 -4.10 -15.13 0.50
N ALA A 262 -3.34 -16.18 0.87
CA ALA A 262 -3.34 -17.46 0.17
C ALA A 262 -4.72 -18.16 0.25
N VAL A 263 -5.37 -18.15 1.42
CA VAL A 263 -6.73 -18.68 1.59
C VAL A 263 -7.72 -17.89 0.74
N TYR A 264 -7.71 -16.56 0.84
CA TYR A 264 -8.62 -15.67 0.09
C TYR A 264 -8.48 -15.86 -1.42
N GLY A 265 -7.25 -15.95 -1.94
CA GLY A 265 -6.97 -16.17 -3.35
C GLY A 265 -7.45 -17.55 -3.87
N ALA A 266 -7.47 -18.57 -3.00
CA ALA A 266 -7.91 -19.93 -3.34
C ALA A 266 -9.41 -20.17 -3.14
N MET A 267 -10.16 -19.26 -2.50
CA MET A 267 -11.60 -19.44 -2.25
C MET A 267 -12.40 -19.40 -3.55
N SER A 268 -13.47 -20.18 -3.64
CA SER A 268 -14.46 -20.12 -4.75
C SER A 268 -15.43 -18.95 -4.61
N ARG A 269 -15.76 -18.57 -3.36
CA ARG A 269 -16.69 -17.45 -3.07
C ARG A 269 -15.91 -16.18 -2.80
N THR A 270 -16.39 -15.03 -3.31
CA THR A 270 -15.80 -13.72 -3.07
C THR A 270 -16.37 -13.13 -1.78
N ILE A 271 -15.49 -12.82 -0.83
CA ILE A 271 -15.85 -11.99 0.33
C ILE A 271 -15.62 -10.53 -0.10
N GLY A 272 -16.63 -9.69 0.04
CA GLY A 272 -16.54 -8.27 -0.35
C GLY A 272 -15.59 -7.48 0.55
N SER A 273 -14.97 -6.44 -0.01
CA SER A 273 -14.04 -5.57 0.71
C SER A 273 -14.63 -4.96 2.01
N PRO A 274 -15.93 -4.56 2.09
CA PRO A 274 -16.46 -4.04 3.34
C PRO A 274 -16.43 -5.05 4.50
N VAL A 275 -16.74 -6.33 4.23
CA VAL A 275 -16.74 -7.38 5.25
C VAL A 275 -15.33 -7.62 5.77
N LEU A 276 -14.35 -7.66 4.89
CA LEU A 276 -12.94 -7.88 5.26
C LEU A 276 -12.38 -6.71 6.07
N VAL A 277 -12.67 -5.46 5.64
CA VAL A 277 -12.16 -4.27 6.33
C VAL A 277 -12.83 -4.08 7.70
N VAL A 278 -14.14 -4.29 7.78
CA VAL A 278 -14.87 -4.27 9.07
C VAL A 278 -14.34 -5.39 9.97
N GLY A 279 -14.14 -6.59 9.43
CA GLY A 279 -13.55 -7.71 10.16
C GLY A 279 -12.16 -7.40 10.70
N LEU A 280 -11.28 -6.80 9.88
CA LEU A 280 -9.94 -6.35 10.29
C LEU A 280 -10.04 -5.34 11.44
N ALA A 281 -10.89 -4.32 11.30
CA ALA A 281 -11.09 -3.30 12.33
C ALA A 281 -11.58 -3.91 13.65
N LEU A 282 -12.59 -4.79 13.59
CA LEU A 282 -13.15 -5.46 14.77
C LEU A 282 -12.16 -6.37 15.49
N VAL A 283 -11.32 -7.09 14.75
CA VAL A 283 -10.28 -7.95 15.34
C VAL A 283 -9.16 -7.12 15.95
N THR A 284 -8.86 -5.93 15.37
CA THR A 284 -7.83 -5.03 15.89
C THR A 284 -8.20 -4.42 17.24
N ILE A 285 -9.47 -4.09 17.49
CA ILE A 285 -9.91 -3.42 18.72
C ILE A 285 -9.48 -4.16 20.01
N PRO A 286 -9.70 -5.47 20.17
CA PRO A 286 -9.38 -6.19 21.41
C PRO A 286 -7.91 -6.59 21.55
N LEU A 287 -7.04 -6.34 20.59
CA LEU A 287 -5.63 -6.80 20.62
C LEU A 287 -4.87 -6.26 21.84
N GLY A 288 -5.23 -5.07 22.33
CA GLY A 288 -4.62 -4.48 23.53
C GLY A 288 -4.89 -5.24 24.83
N LEU A 289 -5.89 -6.13 24.84
CA LEU A 289 -6.20 -7.03 25.98
C LEU A 289 -5.35 -8.32 25.95
N ALA A 290 -4.63 -8.56 24.83
CA ALA A 290 -3.85 -9.78 24.67
C ALA A 290 -2.55 -9.71 25.48
N GLN A 291 -2.56 -10.29 26.67
CA GLN A 291 -1.42 -10.41 27.60
C GLN A 291 -1.27 -11.90 27.94
N PRO A 292 -0.06 -12.44 28.06
CA PRO A 292 1.28 -11.88 27.78
C PRO A 292 1.64 -11.82 26.27
N TRP A 293 2.88 -11.42 25.95
CA TRP A 293 3.35 -11.17 24.57
C TRP A 293 3.06 -12.28 23.54
N TRP A 294 3.09 -13.54 23.93
CA TRP A 294 2.79 -14.68 23.04
C TRP A 294 1.31 -14.77 22.68
N VAL A 295 0.40 -14.32 23.57
CA VAL A 295 -1.04 -14.19 23.27
C VAL A 295 -1.23 -13.07 22.24
N LEU A 296 -0.56 -11.95 22.42
CA LEU A 296 -0.56 -10.86 21.44
C LEU A 296 -0.02 -11.36 20.08
N GLY A 297 1.08 -12.09 20.06
CA GLY A 297 1.63 -12.69 18.85
C GLY A 297 0.62 -13.58 18.13
N PHE A 298 -0.07 -14.45 18.85
CA PHE A 298 -1.13 -15.30 18.28
C PHE A 298 -2.33 -14.49 17.79
N ALA A 299 -2.78 -13.51 18.55
CA ALA A 299 -3.89 -12.64 18.16
C ALA A 299 -3.54 -11.80 16.91
N LEU A 300 -2.27 -11.39 16.76
CA LEU A 300 -1.77 -10.70 15.56
C LEU A 300 -1.73 -11.63 14.34
N VAL A 301 -1.50 -12.94 14.47
CA VAL A 301 -1.68 -13.89 13.36
C VAL A 301 -3.11 -13.85 12.82
N VAL A 302 -4.10 -13.82 13.73
CA VAL A 302 -5.53 -13.76 13.35
C VAL A 302 -5.86 -12.42 12.66
N ALA A 303 -5.40 -11.30 13.21
CA ALA A 303 -5.55 -9.98 12.57
C ALA A 303 -4.82 -9.92 11.22
N GLY A 304 -3.59 -10.47 11.16
CA GLY A 304 -2.79 -10.60 9.96
C GLY A 304 -3.54 -11.32 8.83
N ALA A 305 -4.27 -12.38 9.16
CA ALA A 305 -5.02 -13.14 8.16
C ALA A 305 -6.09 -12.32 7.41
N LEU A 306 -6.44 -11.13 7.88
CA LEU A 306 -7.35 -10.19 7.22
C LEU A 306 -6.62 -9.07 6.45
N CYS A 307 -5.31 -8.87 6.64
CA CYS A 307 -4.55 -7.78 6.02
C CYS A 307 -4.52 -7.88 4.50
N ALA A 308 -3.83 -8.89 3.95
CA ALA A 308 -3.72 -9.07 2.51
C ALA A 308 -5.08 -9.24 1.81
N PRO A 309 -6.06 -10.01 2.35
CA PRO A 309 -7.41 -10.08 1.78
C PRO A 309 -8.12 -8.73 1.68
N SER A 310 -8.03 -7.87 2.71
CA SER A 310 -8.68 -6.54 2.71
C SER A 310 -8.14 -5.67 1.57
N VAL A 311 -6.81 -5.61 1.42
CA VAL A 311 -6.17 -4.85 0.34
C VAL A 311 -6.51 -5.45 -1.03
N ALA A 312 -6.40 -6.77 -1.19
CA ALA A 312 -6.68 -7.43 -2.46
C ALA A 312 -8.13 -7.25 -2.90
N ALA A 313 -9.09 -7.27 -1.97
CA ALA A 313 -10.50 -7.05 -2.25
C ALA A 313 -10.76 -5.62 -2.74
N THR A 314 -10.20 -4.59 -2.10
CA THR A 314 -10.35 -3.19 -2.55
C THR A 314 -9.75 -2.97 -3.94
N VAL A 315 -8.60 -3.58 -4.25
CA VAL A 315 -8.00 -3.56 -5.60
C VAL A 315 -8.90 -4.24 -6.62
N GLY A 316 -9.47 -5.39 -6.27
CA GLY A 316 -10.45 -6.10 -7.10
C GLY A 316 -11.69 -5.26 -7.38
N ASP A 317 -12.18 -4.51 -6.38
CA ASP A 317 -13.33 -3.61 -6.54
C ASP A 317 -13.01 -2.44 -7.47
N VAL A 318 -11.84 -1.80 -7.37
CA VAL A 318 -11.39 -0.77 -8.33
C VAL A 318 -11.38 -1.34 -9.74
N SER A 319 -10.84 -2.54 -9.93
CA SER A 319 -10.74 -3.18 -11.26
C SER A 319 -12.10 -3.49 -11.87
N ARG A 320 -13.15 -3.72 -11.05
CA ARG A 320 -14.52 -3.98 -11.50
C ARG A 320 -15.34 -2.71 -11.74
N LEU A 321 -15.14 -1.68 -10.89
CA LEU A 321 -15.94 -0.45 -10.92
C LEU A 321 -15.49 0.54 -11.98
N VAL A 322 -14.20 0.51 -12.35
CA VAL A 322 -13.61 1.53 -13.21
C VAL A 322 -13.28 0.97 -14.59
N PRO A 323 -13.73 1.66 -15.67
CA PRO A 323 -13.38 1.29 -17.03
C PRO A 323 -11.87 1.19 -17.22
N GLU A 324 -11.44 0.26 -18.05
CA GLU A 324 -10.02 -0.05 -18.26
C GLU A 324 -9.19 1.17 -18.67
N ALA A 325 -9.79 2.06 -19.47
CA ALA A 325 -9.17 3.30 -19.94
C ALA A 325 -8.78 4.28 -18.81
N HIS A 326 -9.35 4.14 -17.60
CA HIS A 326 -9.14 5.04 -16.46
C HIS A 326 -8.60 4.32 -15.22
N ARG A 327 -8.22 3.04 -15.34
CA ARG A 327 -7.71 2.25 -14.21
C ARG A 327 -6.40 2.80 -13.64
N GLY A 328 -5.58 3.44 -14.46
CA GLY A 328 -4.36 4.09 -14.01
C GLY A 328 -4.62 5.20 -13.02
N GLU A 329 -5.50 6.13 -13.39
CA GLU A 329 -5.90 7.22 -12.50
C GLU A 329 -6.59 6.67 -11.24
N ALA A 330 -7.47 5.69 -11.39
CA ALA A 330 -8.19 5.08 -10.28
C ALA A 330 -7.26 4.35 -9.29
N MET A 331 -6.27 3.60 -9.78
CA MET A 331 -5.25 2.97 -8.95
C MET A 331 -4.32 3.99 -8.29
N GLY A 332 -4.09 5.13 -8.95
CA GLY A 332 -3.42 6.28 -8.34
C GLY A 332 -4.18 6.83 -7.14
N TRP A 333 -5.50 7.04 -7.26
CA TRP A 333 -6.37 7.45 -6.16
C TRP A 333 -6.41 6.41 -5.03
N HIS A 334 -6.45 5.12 -5.39
CA HIS A 334 -6.41 4.03 -4.41
C HIS A 334 -5.08 4.03 -3.63
N SER A 335 -3.96 4.27 -4.29
CA SER A 335 -2.65 4.41 -3.63
C SER A 335 -2.60 5.66 -2.74
N THR A 336 -3.17 6.78 -3.18
CA THR A 336 -3.31 8.00 -2.36
C THR A 336 -4.13 7.72 -1.09
N ALA A 337 -5.27 7.03 -1.22
CA ALA A 337 -6.09 6.65 -0.07
C ALA A 337 -5.33 5.75 0.91
N ALA A 338 -4.55 4.79 0.41
CA ALA A 338 -3.66 3.97 1.24
C ALA A 338 -2.65 4.82 2.01
N THR A 339 -1.99 5.75 1.32
CA THR A 339 -1.00 6.66 1.91
C THR A 339 -1.63 7.55 2.98
N MET A 340 -2.84 8.06 2.75
CA MET A 340 -3.57 8.87 3.75
C MET A 340 -3.92 8.06 5.00
N GLY A 341 -4.32 6.79 4.84
CA GLY A 341 -4.57 5.89 5.96
C GLY A 341 -3.31 5.66 6.81
N VAL A 342 -2.17 5.39 6.17
CA VAL A 342 -0.87 5.26 6.85
C VAL A 342 -0.53 6.57 7.59
N ALA A 343 -0.65 7.71 6.92
CA ALA A 343 -0.30 9.01 7.49
C ALA A 343 -1.17 9.40 8.69
N ALA A 344 -2.44 8.98 8.72
CA ALA A 344 -3.36 9.24 9.83
C ALA A 344 -3.22 8.21 10.96
N GLY A 345 -2.88 6.96 10.63
CA GLY A 345 -2.86 5.84 11.59
C GLY A 345 -1.85 6.02 12.71
N ALA A 346 -0.61 6.37 12.39
CA ALA A 346 0.44 6.50 13.38
C ALA A 346 0.18 7.64 14.41
N PRO A 347 -0.16 8.88 14.01
CA PRO A 347 -0.44 9.95 14.97
C PRO A 347 -1.66 9.67 15.83
N LEU A 348 -2.75 9.15 15.24
CA LEU A 348 -3.97 8.84 15.97
C LEU A 348 -3.73 7.77 17.04
N THR A 349 -3.00 6.72 16.69
CA THR A 349 -2.64 5.66 17.61
C THR A 349 -1.67 6.15 18.68
N GLY A 350 -0.68 6.96 18.30
CA GLY A 350 0.28 7.57 19.23
C GLY A 350 -0.41 8.43 20.29
N LEU A 351 -1.37 9.27 19.90
CA LEU A 351 -2.16 10.06 20.84
C LEU A 351 -2.92 9.19 21.86
N ALA A 352 -3.50 8.07 21.42
CA ALA A 352 -4.18 7.16 22.34
C ALA A 352 -3.19 6.48 23.31
N ILE A 353 -2.01 6.12 22.83
CA ILE A 353 -0.94 5.52 23.64
C ILE A 353 -0.46 6.53 24.70
N ASP A 354 -0.17 7.76 24.28
CA ASP A 354 0.40 8.81 25.16
C ASP A 354 -0.58 9.23 26.27
N HIS A 355 -1.89 9.26 25.98
CA HIS A 355 -2.89 9.75 26.94
C HIS A 355 -3.57 8.66 27.77
N ILE A 356 -3.64 7.43 27.26
CA ILE A 356 -4.44 6.36 27.87
C ILE A 356 -3.57 5.13 28.19
N GLY A 357 -2.63 4.79 27.31
CA GLY A 357 -1.70 3.68 27.45
C GLY A 357 -1.58 2.80 26.21
N PRO A 358 -0.51 1.96 26.12
CA PRO A 358 -0.12 1.23 24.90
C PRO A 358 -1.20 0.31 24.32
N GLY A 359 -1.93 -0.43 25.17
CA GLY A 359 -3.01 -1.31 24.70
C GLY A 359 -4.16 -0.58 24.01
N TRP A 360 -4.42 0.67 24.38
CA TRP A 360 -5.48 1.50 23.78
C TRP A 360 -5.15 1.96 22.36
N GLY A 361 -3.88 1.90 21.97
CA GLY A 361 -3.47 2.14 20.59
C GLY A 361 -4.18 1.22 19.60
N PHE A 362 -4.32 -0.06 19.91
CA PHE A 362 -5.08 -1.02 19.07
C PHE A 362 -6.55 -0.66 18.99
N ALA A 363 -7.16 -0.31 20.13
CA ALA A 363 -8.57 0.09 20.16
C ALA A 363 -8.80 1.36 19.33
N ALA A 364 -7.94 2.37 19.45
CA ALA A 364 -8.03 3.61 18.68
C ALA A 364 -7.92 3.36 17.17
N ALA A 365 -6.94 2.56 16.74
CA ALA A 365 -6.75 2.19 15.34
C ALA A 365 -7.95 1.41 14.78
N GLY A 366 -8.42 0.39 15.53
CA GLY A 366 -9.55 -0.43 15.13
C GLY A 366 -10.86 0.35 15.08
N VAL A 367 -11.16 1.20 16.09
CA VAL A 367 -12.37 2.04 16.12
C VAL A 367 -12.34 3.07 14.98
N ALA A 368 -11.22 3.74 14.74
CA ALA A 368 -11.11 4.69 13.64
C ALA A 368 -11.29 4.01 12.28
N GLY A 369 -10.65 2.85 12.07
CA GLY A 369 -10.84 2.03 10.87
C GLY A 369 -12.29 1.61 10.70
N LEU A 370 -12.96 1.19 11.78
CA LEU A 370 -14.38 0.82 11.76
C LEU A 370 -15.28 2.00 11.41
N VAL A 371 -15.06 3.17 12.01
CA VAL A 371 -15.84 4.39 11.72
C VAL A 371 -15.72 4.76 10.23
N ILE A 372 -14.49 4.78 9.68
CA ILE A 372 -14.28 5.06 8.25
C ILE A 372 -14.97 4.02 7.37
N ALA A 373 -14.87 2.74 7.73
CA ALA A 373 -15.54 1.65 6.98
C ALA A 373 -17.07 1.78 7.03
N LEU A 374 -17.64 2.17 8.16
CA LEU A 374 -19.08 2.44 8.28
C LEU A 374 -19.52 3.66 7.46
N VAL A 375 -18.72 4.74 7.47
CA VAL A 375 -18.95 5.91 6.60
C VAL A 375 -18.94 5.48 5.13
N ALA A 376 -18.00 4.62 4.72
CA ALA A 376 -17.94 4.09 3.37
C ALA A 376 -19.24 3.34 2.97
N LEU A 377 -19.81 2.56 3.89
CA LEU A 377 -21.08 1.87 3.68
C LEU A 377 -22.28 2.83 3.57
N VAL A 378 -22.30 3.87 4.40
CA VAL A 378 -23.35 4.91 4.37
C VAL A 378 -23.31 5.66 3.05
N VAL A 379 -22.12 6.05 2.56
CA VAL A 379 -21.94 6.74 1.28
C VAL A 379 -22.59 5.95 0.13
N VAL A 380 -22.42 4.63 0.09
CA VAL A 380 -23.05 3.78 -0.93
C VAL A 380 -24.56 3.69 -0.75
N ARG A 381 -25.06 3.61 0.49
CA ARG A 381 -26.50 3.48 0.76
C ARG A 381 -27.28 4.76 0.39
N VAL A 382 -26.71 5.93 0.73
CA VAL A 382 -27.35 7.22 0.45
C VAL A 382 -27.39 7.51 -1.06
N ALA A 383 -26.37 7.08 -1.81
CA ALA A 383 -26.32 7.30 -3.26
C ALA A 383 -27.25 6.38 -4.09
N ARG A 384 -27.69 5.24 -3.55
CA ARG A 384 -28.60 4.31 -4.26
C ARG A 384 -29.95 4.91 -4.69
N PRO A 385 -30.64 5.77 -3.90
CA PRO A 385 -31.90 6.35 -4.32
C PRO A 385 -31.78 7.29 -5.51
N ALA A 386 -30.67 8.02 -5.66
CA ALA A 386 -30.46 8.95 -6.76
C ALA A 386 -30.23 8.23 -8.12
N GLU A 387 -29.53 7.11 -8.12
CA GLU A 387 -29.30 6.30 -9.33
C GLU A 387 -30.58 5.65 -9.87
N VAL A 388 -31.51 5.27 -8.98
CA VAL A 388 -32.80 4.64 -9.38
C VAL A 388 -33.78 5.69 -9.91
N ALA A 389 -33.73 6.93 -9.41
CA ALA A 389 -34.59 8.01 -9.88
C ALA A 389 -34.24 8.52 -11.30
N GLU A 390 -32.98 8.43 -11.72
CA GLU A 390 -32.56 8.80 -13.08
C GLU A 390 -32.88 7.73 -14.16
N LEU A 391 -33.18 6.50 -13.74
CA LEU A 391 -33.47 5.40 -14.65
C LEU A 391 -34.98 5.16 -14.90
N THR A 392 -35.84 5.87 -14.21
CA THR A 392 -37.30 5.86 -14.51
C THR A 392 -37.60 6.90 -15.57
N PRO A 393 -37.93 6.50 -16.84
CA PRO A 393 -38.45 7.46 -17.81
C PRO A 393 -39.77 7.99 -17.26
N VAL A 394 -39.90 9.31 -17.22
CA VAL A 394 -41.19 9.98 -17.00
C VAL A 394 -42.09 9.54 -18.17
N ALA A 395 -43.10 8.76 -17.83
CA ALA A 395 -44.12 8.32 -18.77
C ALA A 395 -45.03 9.47 -19.22
#